data_ddc558b3930e1f92d59f329cc5d0ad79
#
_entry.id   ddc558b3930e1f92d59f329cc5d0ad79
#
_cell.length_a   1.000
_cell.length_b   1.000
_cell.length_c   1.000
_cell.angle_alpha   90.00
_cell.angle_beta   90.00
_cell.angle_gamma   90.00
#
_symmetry.space_group_name_H-M   'P 1'
#
loop_
_entity.id
_entity.type
_entity.pdbx_description
1 polymer ?
#
loop_
_entity_poly.entity_id
_entity_poly.type
_entity_poly.pdbx_seq_one_letter_code
_entity_poly.pdbx_strand_id
1 'polypeptide(L)'
;MAVNEIDERLVRQTIELARRARQAGNHPFGALLALNGAVLLTAQNTIATDRDPTAHAESNLVAEAIRRLTPGQIRRSVLYSSCEPCAMCVGKMYWAGIRSIVYALPSDQLAALAARDFVIPCRELLARSRETVHVIGPVLIDEAREVHLGFWQSAGTATPS
;
A
#
# COMPACT_ATOMS: atom_id res chain seq x y z
N MET A 1 17.96 4.87 -5.43
CA MET A 1 17.95 3.74 -6.38
C MET A 1 16.96 4.08 -7.49
N ALA A 2 17.34 3.95 -8.73
CA ALA A 2 16.41 4.15 -9.83
C ALA A 2 15.43 2.97 -9.88
N VAL A 3 14.14 3.24 -10.14
CA VAL A 3 13.13 2.21 -10.38
C VAL A 3 13.42 1.58 -11.73
N ASN A 4 13.44 0.26 -11.80
CA ASN A 4 13.63 -0.49 -13.04
C ASN A 4 12.27 -0.95 -13.62
N GLU A 5 12.31 -1.50 -14.83
CA GLU A 5 11.11 -1.96 -15.52
C GLU A 5 10.30 -3.01 -14.72
N ILE A 6 10.98 -3.87 -13.96
CA ILE A 6 10.34 -4.87 -13.11
C ILE A 6 9.54 -4.20 -11.99
N ASP A 7 10.12 -3.17 -11.34
CA ASP A 7 9.46 -2.44 -10.26
C ASP A 7 8.21 -1.71 -10.78
N GLU A 8 8.30 -1.06 -11.94
CA GLU A 8 7.14 -0.40 -12.55
C GLU A 8 6.03 -1.39 -12.92
N ARG A 9 6.37 -2.56 -13.45
CA ARG A 9 5.39 -3.61 -13.76
C ARG A 9 4.64 -4.06 -12.51
N LEU A 10 5.34 -4.24 -11.40
CA LEU A 10 4.75 -4.65 -10.11
C LEU A 10 3.92 -3.52 -9.50
N VAL A 11 4.36 -2.27 -9.65
CA VAL A 11 3.56 -1.10 -9.25
C VAL A 11 2.25 -1.02 -10.05
N ARG A 12 2.28 -1.22 -11.37
CA ARG A 12 1.05 -1.26 -12.19
C ARG A 12 0.09 -2.37 -11.77
N GLN A 13 0.60 -3.52 -11.32
CA GLN A 13 -0.25 -4.57 -10.75
C GLN A 13 -0.95 -4.10 -9.47
N THR A 14 -0.30 -3.33 -8.60
CA THR A 14 -0.96 -2.77 -7.41
C THR A 14 -2.03 -1.75 -7.76
N ILE A 15 -1.80 -0.95 -8.79
CA ILE A 15 -2.80 0.01 -9.31
C ILE A 15 -4.02 -0.73 -9.87
N GLU A 16 -3.81 -1.84 -10.56
CA GLU A 16 -4.92 -2.67 -11.04
C GLU A 16 -5.69 -3.33 -9.89
N LEU A 17 -5.01 -3.78 -8.84
CA LEU A 17 -5.66 -4.28 -7.61
C LEU A 17 -6.48 -3.18 -6.93
N ALA A 18 -5.99 -1.94 -6.90
CA ALA A 18 -6.72 -0.77 -6.40
C ALA A 18 -8.00 -0.50 -7.23
N ARG A 19 -7.91 -0.62 -8.55
CA ARG A 19 -9.06 -0.49 -9.44
C ARG A 19 -10.13 -1.55 -9.16
N ARG A 20 -9.71 -2.79 -8.94
CA ARG A 20 -10.61 -3.89 -8.57
C ARG A 20 -11.25 -3.69 -7.19
N ALA A 21 -10.50 -3.19 -6.21
CA ALA A 21 -11.05 -2.84 -4.89
C ALA A 21 -12.17 -1.81 -5.03
N ARG A 22 -11.95 -0.75 -5.81
CA ARG A 22 -12.95 0.27 -6.13
C ARG A 22 -14.20 -0.33 -6.80
N GLN A 23 -14.02 -1.21 -7.79
CA GLN A 23 -15.13 -1.88 -8.47
C GLN A 23 -15.96 -2.74 -7.53
N ALA A 24 -15.34 -3.32 -6.50
CA ALA A 24 -16.01 -4.08 -5.44
C ALA A 24 -16.64 -3.21 -4.34
N GLY A 25 -16.62 -1.89 -4.46
CA GLY A 25 -17.19 -0.94 -3.50
C GLY A 25 -16.26 -0.59 -2.33
N ASN A 26 -15.01 -1.01 -2.37
CA ASN A 26 -14.00 -0.69 -1.36
C ASN A 26 -13.17 0.54 -1.76
N HIS A 27 -12.34 1.03 -0.83
CA HIS A 27 -11.41 2.10 -1.15
C HIS A 27 -10.37 1.65 -2.19
N PRO A 28 -9.93 2.54 -3.10
CA PRO A 28 -9.10 2.20 -4.24
C PRO A 28 -7.62 2.00 -3.87
N PHE A 29 -7.32 0.93 -3.14
CA PHE A 29 -5.97 0.56 -2.75
C PHE A 29 -5.70 -0.92 -3.01
N GLY A 30 -4.48 -1.20 -3.48
CA GLY A 30 -3.99 -2.52 -3.75
C GLY A 30 -2.52 -2.66 -3.35
N ALA A 31 -2.13 -3.86 -2.95
CA ALA A 31 -0.75 -4.17 -2.57
C ALA A 31 -0.36 -5.59 -3.00
N LEU A 32 0.92 -5.82 -3.17
CA LEU A 32 1.47 -7.15 -3.43
C LEU A 32 2.83 -7.32 -2.73
N LEU A 33 3.18 -8.56 -2.47
CA LEU A 33 4.48 -8.97 -1.95
C LEU A 33 5.21 -9.77 -3.02
N ALA A 34 6.42 -9.36 -3.35
CA ALA A 34 7.23 -10.04 -4.36
C ALA A 34 8.61 -10.44 -3.80
N LEU A 35 9.12 -11.58 -4.23
CA LEU A 35 10.47 -12.07 -3.93
C LEU A 35 11.19 -12.36 -5.23
N ASN A 36 12.35 -11.74 -5.44
CA ASN A 36 13.14 -11.86 -6.68
C ASN A 36 12.31 -11.58 -7.95
N GLY A 37 11.42 -10.59 -7.90
CA GLY A 37 10.55 -10.21 -9.01
C GLY A 37 9.34 -11.12 -9.24
N ALA A 38 9.20 -12.21 -8.49
CA ALA A 38 8.04 -13.09 -8.55
C ALA A 38 7.01 -12.69 -7.49
N VAL A 39 5.76 -12.49 -7.88
CA VAL A 39 4.66 -12.17 -6.96
C VAL A 39 4.32 -13.39 -6.11
N LEU A 40 4.39 -13.24 -4.80
CA LEU A 40 4.02 -14.28 -3.84
C LEU A 40 2.56 -14.16 -3.40
N LEU A 41 2.11 -12.94 -3.10
CA LEU A 41 0.79 -12.64 -2.55
C LEU A 41 0.29 -11.31 -3.09
N THR A 42 -1.01 -11.18 -3.19
CA THR A 42 -1.70 -9.92 -3.52
C THR A 42 -2.82 -9.66 -2.55
N ALA A 43 -3.16 -8.38 -2.31
CA ALA A 43 -4.31 -8.01 -1.49
C ALA A 43 -4.93 -6.70 -1.99
N GLN A 44 -6.19 -6.52 -1.65
CA GLN A 44 -6.98 -5.32 -1.89
C GLN A 44 -7.46 -4.75 -0.56
N ASN A 45 -7.81 -3.47 -0.58
CA ASN A 45 -8.58 -2.88 0.51
C ASN A 45 -9.96 -3.54 0.58
N THR A 46 -10.40 -3.86 1.80
CA THR A 46 -11.70 -4.50 2.06
C THR A 46 -12.50 -3.80 3.17
N ILE A 47 -12.24 -2.50 3.40
CA ILE A 47 -12.88 -1.71 4.47
C ILE A 47 -14.40 -1.84 4.44
N ALA A 48 -15.03 -1.67 3.27
CA ALA A 48 -16.47 -1.73 3.14
C ALA A 48 -16.99 -3.18 3.22
N THR A 49 -16.31 -4.12 2.57
CA THR A 49 -16.66 -5.54 2.55
C THR A 49 -16.61 -6.15 3.94
N ASP A 50 -15.53 -5.91 4.67
CA ASP A 50 -15.28 -6.51 5.98
C ASP A 50 -15.88 -5.67 7.12
N ARG A 51 -16.35 -4.44 6.83
CA ARG A 51 -16.80 -3.46 7.83
C ARG A 51 -15.73 -3.19 8.88
N ASP A 52 -14.47 -3.14 8.44
CA ASP A 52 -13.30 -2.92 9.28
C ASP A 52 -12.48 -1.75 8.71
N PRO A 53 -12.42 -0.60 9.40
CA PRO A 53 -11.66 0.56 8.94
C PRO A 53 -10.14 0.32 8.87
N THR A 54 -9.64 -0.78 9.43
CA THR A 54 -8.24 -1.17 9.39
C THR A 54 -7.90 -2.18 8.29
N ALA A 55 -8.89 -2.65 7.52
CA ALA A 55 -8.73 -3.62 6.44
C ALA A 55 -8.13 -2.98 5.18
N HIS A 56 -6.97 -2.31 5.35
CA HIS A 56 -6.18 -1.76 4.28
C HIS A 56 -5.51 -2.86 3.45
N ALA A 57 -5.23 -2.60 2.18
CA ALA A 57 -4.59 -3.57 1.29
C ALA A 57 -3.28 -4.12 1.87
N GLU A 58 -2.41 -3.24 2.36
CA GLU A 58 -1.15 -3.63 2.99
C GLU A 58 -1.37 -4.42 4.28
N SER A 59 -2.35 -4.01 5.09
CA SER A 59 -2.70 -4.71 6.33
C SER A 59 -3.18 -6.13 6.06
N ASN A 60 -4.05 -6.32 5.07
CA ASN A 60 -4.53 -7.62 4.61
C ASN A 60 -3.39 -8.48 4.07
N LEU A 61 -2.54 -7.88 3.23
CA LEU A 61 -1.37 -8.55 2.65
C LEU A 61 -0.41 -9.08 3.72
N VAL A 62 -0.07 -8.24 4.70
CA VAL A 62 0.85 -8.62 5.80
C VAL A 62 0.24 -9.72 6.65
N ALA A 63 -1.07 -9.64 6.97
CA ALA A 63 -1.74 -10.70 7.72
C ALA A 63 -1.67 -12.05 6.99
N GLU A 64 -1.86 -12.05 5.68
CA GLU A 64 -1.76 -13.25 4.87
C GLU A 64 -0.31 -13.75 4.75
N ALA A 65 0.65 -12.84 4.60
CA ALA A 65 2.07 -13.17 4.54
C ALA A 65 2.54 -13.90 5.81
N ILE A 66 2.15 -13.43 6.99
CA ILE A 66 2.50 -14.06 8.27
C ILE A 66 1.95 -15.48 8.37
N ARG A 67 0.78 -15.75 7.81
CA ARG A 67 0.15 -17.09 7.83
C ARG A 67 0.79 -18.07 6.85
N ARG A 68 1.30 -17.59 5.70
CA ARG A 68 1.68 -18.44 4.56
C ARG A 68 3.17 -18.51 4.27
N LEU A 69 3.94 -17.53 4.71
CA LEU A 69 5.36 -17.40 4.37
C LEU A 69 6.23 -17.56 5.62
N THR A 70 7.45 -18.03 5.41
CA THR A 70 8.46 -18.06 6.49
C THR A 70 8.97 -16.64 6.78
N PRO A 71 9.45 -16.37 8.01
CA PRO A 71 10.07 -15.07 8.34
C PRO A 71 11.20 -14.68 7.38
N GLY A 72 11.99 -15.65 6.91
CA GLY A 72 13.05 -15.42 5.93
C GLY A 72 12.54 -15.00 4.55
N GLN A 73 11.41 -15.53 4.10
CA GLN A 73 10.76 -15.10 2.86
C GLN A 73 10.22 -13.67 3.00
N ILE A 74 9.51 -13.39 4.10
CA ILE A 74 8.97 -12.04 4.38
C ILE A 74 10.09 -11.01 4.39
N ARG A 75 11.19 -11.28 5.09
CA ARG A 75 12.30 -10.34 5.22
C ARG A 75 13.00 -10.02 3.89
N ARG A 76 13.08 -10.96 2.97
CA ARG A 76 13.69 -10.77 1.65
C ARG A 76 12.73 -10.27 0.59
N SER A 77 11.44 -10.20 0.90
CA SER A 77 10.42 -9.72 -0.03
C SER A 77 10.39 -8.19 -0.08
N VAL A 78 9.88 -7.69 -1.19
CA VAL A 78 9.54 -6.28 -1.39
C VAL A 78 8.03 -6.14 -1.38
N LEU A 79 7.51 -5.23 -0.57
CA LEU A 79 6.10 -4.85 -0.60
C LEU A 79 5.91 -3.70 -1.58
N TYR A 80 5.04 -3.91 -2.55
CA TYR A 80 4.58 -2.90 -3.50
C TYR A 80 3.17 -2.45 -3.11
N SER A 81 2.92 -1.14 -3.15
CA SER A 81 1.62 -0.54 -2.85
C SER A 81 1.23 0.53 -3.87
N SER A 82 -0.06 0.58 -4.21
CA SER A 82 -0.62 1.60 -5.10
C SER A 82 -0.57 3.01 -4.52
N CYS A 83 -0.41 3.12 -3.19
CA CYS A 83 -0.27 4.37 -2.46
C CYS A 83 0.76 4.21 -1.35
N GLU A 84 1.35 5.32 -0.91
CA GLU A 84 2.24 5.34 0.24
C GLU A 84 1.54 4.76 1.48
N PRO A 85 2.11 3.72 2.13
CA PRO A 85 1.50 3.09 3.29
C PRO A 85 1.33 4.08 4.46
N CYS A 86 0.15 4.06 5.09
CA CYS A 86 -0.12 4.87 6.27
C CYS A 86 0.64 4.38 7.51
N ALA A 87 0.65 5.16 8.58
CA ALA A 87 1.39 4.85 9.81
C ALA A 87 1.03 3.48 10.41
N MET A 88 -0.26 3.10 10.39
CA MET A 88 -0.73 1.79 10.85
C MET A 88 -0.11 0.65 10.04
N CYS A 89 -0.17 0.75 8.71
CA CYS A 89 0.38 -0.27 7.81
C CYS A 89 1.89 -0.36 7.91
N VAL A 90 2.59 0.78 7.98
CA VAL A 90 4.06 0.81 8.17
C VAL A 90 4.46 0.11 9.47
N GLY A 91 3.77 0.36 10.57
CA GLY A 91 4.02 -0.32 11.85
C GLY A 91 3.84 -1.83 11.72
N LYS A 92 2.74 -2.28 11.12
CA LYS A 92 2.47 -3.71 10.89
C LYS A 92 3.52 -4.36 9.98
N MET A 93 3.91 -3.70 8.89
CA MET A 93 4.97 -4.17 7.99
C MET A 93 6.31 -4.33 8.70
N TYR A 94 6.69 -3.33 9.50
CA TYR A 94 7.93 -3.34 10.26
C TYR A 94 7.99 -4.50 11.25
N TRP A 95 6.94 -4.71 12.04
CA TRP A 95 6.86 -5.80 13.01
C TRP A 95 6.79 -7.19 12.34
N ALA A 96 6.22 -7.28 11.15
CA ALA A 96 6.23 -8.51 10.36
C ALA A 96 7.60 -8.85 9.76
N GLY A 97 8.54 -7.91 9.75
CA GLY A 97 9.88 -8.12 9.22
C GLY A 97 10.09 -7.63 7.79
N ILE A 98 9.14 -6.94 7.16
CA ILE A 98 9.30 -6.34 5.83
C ILE A 98 10.30 -5.17 5.93
N ARG A 99 11.29 -5.16 5.03
CA ARG A 99 12.38 -4.16 5.01
C ARG A 99 12.57 -3.46 3.67
N SER A 100 11.69 -3.72 2.71
CA SER A 100 11.72 -3.06 1.41
C SER A 100 10.30 -2.71 0.96
N ILE A 101 10.07 -1.46 0.61
CA ILE A 101 8.77 -0.90 0.24
C ILE A 101 8.92 -0.12 -1.06
N VAL A 102 8.00 -0.33 -1.99
CA VAL A 102 7.84 0.48 -3.20
C VAL A 102 6.41 0.98 -3.25
N TYR A 103 6.19 2.28 -3.48
CA TYR A 103 4.84 2.85 -3.56
C TYR A 103 4.65 3.80 -4.73
N ALA A 104 3.40 3.95 -5.17
CA ALA A 104 3.02 4.81 -6.28
C ALA A 104 2.61 6.21 -5.82
N LEU A 105 1.37 6.43 -5.44
CA LEU A 105 0.83 7.75 -5.06
C LEU A 105 1.35 8.17 -3.67
N PRO A 106 1.98 9.34 -3.50
CA PRO A 106 2.43 9.79 -2.19
C PRO A 106 1.26 10.22 -1.30
N SER A 107 1.46 10.10 0.01
CA SER A 107 0.42 10.30 1.02
C SER A 107 -0.14 11.72 1.08
N ASP A 108 0.66 12.74 0.80
CA ASP A 108 0.24 14.14 0.75
C ASP A 108 -0.72 14.39 -0.44
N GLN A 109 -0.46 13.80 -1.59
CA GLN A 109 -1.35 13.91 -2.74
C GLN A 109 -2.65 13.13 -2.52
N LEU A 110 -2.59 11.95 -1.89
CA LEU A 110 -3.80 11.25 -1.47
C LEU A 110 -4.61 12.08 -0.48
N ALA A 111 -3.96 12.69 0.51
CA ALA A 111 -4.63 13.55 1.49
C ALA A 111 -5.41 14.69 0.84
N ALA A 112 -4.82 15.33 -0.17
CA ALA A 112 -5.48 16.37 -0.93
C ALA A 112 -6.73 15.87 -1.68
N LEU A 113 -6.70 14.64 -2.21
CA LEU A 113 -7.83 14.04 -2.92
C LEU A 113 -8.94 13.56 -1.97
N ALA A 114 -8.57 12.98 -0.83
CA ALA A 114 -9.47 12.29 0.09
C ALA A 114 -9.82 13.11 1.35
N ALA A 115 -9.39 14.37 1.42
CA ALA A 115 -9.57 15.27 2.57
C ALA A 115 -9.11 14.63 3.90
N ARG A 116 -7.97 13.95 3.90
CA ARG A 116 -7.40 13.31 5.09
C ARG A 116 -6.59 14.30 5.90
N ASP A 117 -6.71 14.22 7.21
CA ASP A 117 -6.03 15.08 8.19
C ASP A 117 -4.92 14.36 8.98
N PHE A 118 -4.91 13.01 8.97
CA PHE A 118 -3.88 12.22 9.64
C PHE A 118 -2.92 11.62 8.61
N VAL A 119 -1.82 12.34 8.35
CA VAL A 119 -0.82 11.97 7.34
C VAL A 119 0.58 12.04 7.94
N ILE A 120 1.25 10.90 7.99
CA ILE A 120 2.68 10.79 8.33
C ILE A 120 3.36 10.07 7.17
N PRO A 121 4.25 10.71 6.41
CA PRO A 121 5.01 10.04 5.37
C PRO A 121 5.77 8.84 5.92
N CYS A 122 5.75 7.72 5.19
CA CYS A 122 6.34 6.47 5.69
C CYS A 122 7.85 6.60 6.02
N ARG A 123 8.59 7.43 5.27
CA ARG A 123 10.02 7.69 5.54
C ARG A 123 10.22 8.42 6.87
N GLU A 124 9.34 9.33 7.23
CA GLU A 124 9.42 10.06 8.50
C GLU A 124 9.21 9.12 9.69
N LEU A 125 8.21 8.24 9.61
CA LEU A 125 7.97 7.23 10.63
C LEU A 125 9.14 6.25 10.75
N LEU A 126 9.64 5.77 9.62
CA LEU A 126 10.74 4.80 9.55
C LEU A 126 12.10 5.39 9.93
N ALA A 127 12.28 6.71 9.88
CA ALA A 127 13.50 7.36 10.37
C ALA A 127 13.75 7.13 11.88
N ARG A 128 12.71 6.73 12.61
CA ARG A 128 12.79 6.39 14.04
C ARG A 128 12.98 4.90 14.30
N SER A 129 13.03 4.08 13.25
CA SER A 129 13.20 2.63 13.38
C SER A 129 14.67 2.26 13.65
N ARG A 130 14.87 1.15 14.37
CA ARG A 130 16.20 0.59 14.65
C ARG A 130 16.85 0.00 13.40
N GLU A 131 16.06 -0.71 12.61
CA GLU A 131 16.53 -1.37 11.41
C GLU A 131 16.22 -0.50 10.20
N THR A 132 17.15 -0.46 9.24
CA THR A 132 16.94 0.25 7.99
C THR A 132 15.84 -0.41 7.16
N VAL A 133 14.90 0.39 6.70
CA VAL A 133 13.88 0.01 5.73
C VAL A 133 14.13 0.79 4.45
N HIS A 134 14.28 0.08 3.34
CA HIS A 134 14.46 0.68 2.02
C HIS A 134 13.11 1.08 1.45
N VAL A 135 12.97 2.36 1.10
CA VAL A 135 11.73 2.91 0.54
C VAL A 135 12.01 3.53 -0.82
N ILE A 136 11.32 3.04 -1.84
CA ILE A 136 11.35 3.59 -3.20
C ILE A 136 9.95 4.16 -3.50
N GLY A 137 9.90 5.36 -4.00
CA GLY A 137 8.66 6.05 -4.35
C GLY A 137 8.83 7.57 -4.18
N PRO A 138 7.90 8.34 -4.71
CA PRO A 138 6.73 7.89 -5.49
C PRO A 138 7.09 7.41 -6.92
N VAL A 139 6.28 6.49 -7.47
CA VAL A 139 6.45 5.90 -8.81
C VAL A 139 5.11 5.87 -9.52
N LEU A 140 5.06 6.23 -10.81
CA LEU A 140 3.82 6.19 -11.61
C LEU A 140 2.66 6.98 -10.98
N ILE A 141 2.95 8.18 -10.48
CA ILE A 141 2.01 9.01 -9.71
C ILE A 141 0.71 9.23 -10.47
N ASP A 142 0.79 9.59 -11.75
CA ASP A 142 -0.40 9.93 -12.55
C ASP A 142 -1.29 8.70 -12.78
N GLU A 143 -0.71 7.54 -13.10
CA GLU A 143 -1.45 6.29 -13.25
C GLU A 143 -2.15 5.90 -11.93
N ALA A 144 -1.48 6.05 -10.79
CA ALA A 144 -2.05 5.75 -9.49
C ALA A 144 -3.14 6.76 -9.09
N ARG A 145 -2.95 8.05 -9.41
CA ARG A 145 -3.94 9.11 -9.13
C ARG A 145 -5.26 8.86 -9.85
N GLU A 146 -5.23 8.41 -11.10
CA GLU A 146 -6.43 8.16 -11.90
C GLU A 146 -7.43 7.24 -11.20
N VAL A 147 -6.97 6.25 -10.47
CA VAL A 147 -7.84 5.30 -9.76
C VAL A 147 -8.65 5.97 -8.64
N HIS A 148 -8.19 7.11 -8.14
CA HIS A 148 -8.85 7.88 -7.06
C HIS A 148 -9.82 8.94 -7.57
N LEU A 149 -9.71 9.35 -8.86
CA LEU A 149 -10.55 10.42 -9.41
C LEU A 149 -12.04 10.06 -9.32
N GLY A 150 -12.85 11.00 -8.81
CA GLY A 150 -14.30 10.84 -8.65
C GLY A 150 -14.74 9.88 -7.55
N PHE A 151 -13.82 9.16 -6.87
CA PHE A 151 -14.18 8.24 -5.81
C PHE A 151 -14.56 8.96 -4.50
N TRP A 152 -13.70 9.86 -4.03
CA TRP A 152 -13.85 10.51 -2.71
C TRP A 152 -14.99 11.53 -2.66
N GLN A 153 -15.41 12.06 -3.81
CA GLN A 153 -16.51 13.00 -3.93
C GLN A 153 -17.88 12.32 -3.89
N SER A 154 -17.96 11.07 -4.35
CA SER A 154 -19.20 10.28 -4.39
C SER A 154 -19.39 9.43 -3.12
N ALA A 155 -18.32 9.09 -2.45
CA ALA A 155 -18.35 8.47 -1.11
C ALA A 155 -18.65 9.59 -0.10
N GLY A 156 -19.88 10.10 -0.08
CA GLY A 156 -20.28 11.23 0.77
C GLY A 156 -19.72 11.10 2.18
N THR A 157 -19.18 12.18 2.68
CA THR A 157 -18.73 12.58 4.03
C THR A 157 -19.06 11.66 5.23
N ALA A 158 -19.04 10.37 5.10
CA ALA A 158 -19.36 9.42 6.13
C ALA A 158 -18.31 8.32 6.18
N THR A 159 -17.14 8.67 6.67
CA THR A 159 -16.45 7.87 7.68
C THR A 159 -15.29 8.69 8.22
N PRO A 160 -15.21 8.97 9.53
CA PRO A 160 -13.94 9.32 10.12
C PRO A 160 -12.97 8.19 9.81
N SER A 161 -11.79 8.60 9.42
CA SER A 161 -10.60 7.77 9.20
C SER A 161 -10.42 6.66 10.23
#